data_1d9647c8991ff65323ab4008e5018835
#
_entry.id   1d9647c8991ff65323ab4008e5018835
#
_cell.length_a   1.000
_cell.length_b   1.000
_cell.length_c   1.000
_cell.angle_alpha   90.00
_cell.angle_beta   90.00
_cell.angle_gamma   90.00
#
_symmetry.space_group_name_H-M   'P 1'
#
loop_
_entity.id
_entity.type
_entity.pdbx_description
1 polymer ?
#
loop_
_entity_poly.entity_id
_entity_poly.type
_entity_poly.pdbx_seq_one_letter_code
_entity_poly.pdbx_strand_id
1 'polypeptide(L)'
;FDERVEYKNAMKKAYKSGNKEEGDLNHLRQYTMKILLNSLYGATALPTFRYGSVLLSEGITLTGQRIIQDSGTFINKTAEETLQTGKEVYEIRTTPRQRYEDCMGVVMYEDTDSCYVNAEPLLRKMYPNFDDMEETEKADKLEAMSLDYEKKINEYYNDLALDAFNVPADKHRLEMKTECTIRSAFFSGKRRYAQYITKKEGVPCNEIDVKGLDFKKSNFPPLFRTFFEEILNKIL
;
A
#
# COMPACT_ATOMS: atom_id res chain seq x y z
N PHE A 1 -5.39 -12.36 -15.76
CA PHE A 1 -5.18 -11.97 -14.37
C PHE A 1 -4.96 -13.21 -13.48
N ASP A 2 -5.82 -14.20 -13.54
CA ASP A 2 -5.80 -15.39 -12.69
C ASP A 2 -4.47 -16.18 -12.87
N GLU A 3 -3.99 -16.39 -14.08
CA GLU A 3 -2.67 -16.99 -14.34
C GLU A 3 -1.52 -16.24 -13.65
N ARG A 4 -1.58 -14.90 -13.59
CA ARG A 4 -0.56 -14.11 -12.87
C ARG A 4 -0.57 -14.42 -11.38
N VAL A 5 -1.75 -14.59 -10.80
CA VAL A 5 -1.91 -14.95 -9.37
C VAL A 5 -1.34 -16.34 -9.12
N GLU A 6 -1.59 -17.29 -10.00
CA GLU A 6 -1.03 -18.65 -9.92
C GLU A 6 0.50 -18.64 -9.95
N TYR A 7 1.11 -17.92 -10.90
CA TYR A 7 2.58 -17.79 -10.95
C TYR A 7 3.14 -17.06 -9.73
N LYS A 8 2.44 -16.05 -9.20
CA LYS A 8 2.86 -15.35 -7.96
C LYS A 8 2.85 -16.30 -6.77
N ASN A 9 1.84 -17.13 -6.65
CA ASN A 9 1.74 -18.12 -5.57
C ASN A 9 2.79 -19.24 -5.70
N ALA A 10 3.01 -19.75 -6.92
CA ALA A 10 4.06 -20.72 -7.20
C ALA A 10 5.46 -20.16 -6.89
N MET A 11 5.73 -18.92 -7.27
CA MET A 11 6.96 -18.19 -6.92
C MET A 11 7.20 -18.16 -5.42
N LYS A 12 6.20 -17.72 -4.64
CA LYS A 12 6.31 -17.66 -3.17
C LYS A 12 6.56 -19.03 -2.56
N LYS A 13 5.88 -20.07 -3.06
CA LYS A 13 6.05 -21.45 -2.60
C LYS A 13 7.45 -21.96 -2.90
N ALA A 14 7.96 -21.72 -4.11
CA ALA A 14 9.30 -22.14 -4.52
C ALA A 14 10.40 -21.47 -3.67
N TYR A 15 10.32 -20.15 -3.43
CA TYR A 15 11.29 -19.47 -2.56
C TYR A 15 11.22 -19.98 -1.11
N LYS A 16 10.03 -20.22 -0.57
CA LYS A 16 9.89 -20.81 0.79
C LYS A 16 10.48 -22.21 0.91
N SER A 17 10.43 -23.02 -0.16
CA SER A 17 11.05 -24.36 -0.20
C SER A 17 12.55 -24.34 -0.53
N GLY A 18 13.16 -23.16 -0.74
CA GLY A 18 14.56 -23.02 -1.11
C GLY A 18 14.86 -23.30 -2.58
N ASN A 19 13.85 -23.56 -3.42
CA ASN A 19 14.01 -23.78 -4.85
C ASN A 19 14.08 -22.44 -5.60
N LYS A 20 15.28 -21.84 -5.60
CA LYS A 20 15.50 -20.52 -6.19
C LYS A 20 15.26 -20.49 -7.70
N GLU A 21 15.67 -21.52 -8.43
CA GLU A 21 15.54 -21.57 -9.90
C GLU A 21 14.06 -21.55 -10.33
N GLU A 22 13.22 -22.35 -9.71
CA GLU A 22 11.78 -22.35 -9.94
C GLU A 22 11.13 -21.05 -9.49
N GLY A 23 11.62 -20.46 -8.37
CA GLY A 23 11.22 -19.15 -7.88
C GLY A 23 11.47 -18.05 -8.90
N ASP A 24 12.68 -17.98 -9.45
CA ASP A 24 13.08 -17.01 -10.47
C ASP A 24 12.30 -17.18 -11.78
N LEU A 25 12.06 -18.41 -12.21
CA LEU A 25 11.22 -18.70 -13.39
C LEU A 25 9.79 -18.19 -13.21
N ASN A 26 9.15 -18.50 -12.08
CA ASN A 26 7.79 -18.05 -11.80
C ASN A 26 7.74 -16.53 -11.57
N HIS A 27 8.79 -15.93 -11.03
CA HIS A 27 8.93 -14.47 -10.95
C HIS A 27 8.91 -13.85 -12.35
N LEU A 28 9.68 -14.36 -13.28
CA LEU A 28 9.71 -13.88 -14.67
C LEU A 28 8.34 -14.00 -15.34
N ARG A 29 7.67 -15.14 -15.18
CA ARG A 29 6.33 -15.39 -15.76
C ARG A 29 5.30 -14.40 -15.23
N GLN A 30 5.18 -14.23 -13.88
CA GLN A 30 4.23 -13.30 -13.30
C GLN A 30 4.55 -11.84 -13.69
N TYR A 31 5.82 -11.50 -13.82
CA TYR A 31 6.24 -10.15 -14.23
C TYR A 31 5.87 -9.87 -15.69
N THR A 32 6.07 -10.84 -16.60
CA THR A 32 5.65 -10.74 -18.00
C THR A 32 4.13 -10.51 -18.11
N MET A 33 3.34 -11.27 -17.34
CA MET A 33 1.88 -11.07 -17.29
C MET A 33 1.51 -9.68 -16.74
N LYS A 34 2.24 -9.18 -15.75
CA LYS A 34 2.03 -7.80 -15.23
C LYS A 34 2.26 -6.76 -16.33
N ILE A 35 3.35 -6.89 -17.09
CA ILE A 35 3.65 -5.97 -18.20
C ILE A 35 2.56 -6.02 -19.27
N LEU A 36 2.10 -7.22 -19.63
CA LEU A 36 1.02 -7.40 -20.60
C LEU A 36 -0.28 -6.73 -20.17
N LEU A 37 -0.70 -6.93 -18.92
CA LEU A 37 -1.91 -6.31 -18.36
C LEU A 37 -1.81 -4.78 -18.32
N ASN A 38 -0.66 -4.23 -17.90
CA ASN A 38 -0.43 -2.79 -17.90
C ASN A 38 -0.39 -2.20 -19.31
N SER A 39 0.16 -2.95 -20.29
CA SER A 39 0.19 -2.54 -21.69
C SER A 39 -1.22 -2.51 -22.29
N LEU A 40 -2.09 -3.44 -21.92
CA LEU A 40 -3.48 -3.43 -22.34
C LEU A 40 -4.21 -2.17 -21.86
N TYR A 41 -4.06 -1.82 -20.56
CA TYR A 41 -4.59 -0.57 -20.03
C TYR A 41 -4.04 0.64 -20.79
N GLY A 42 -2.72 0.72 -20.99
CA GLY A 42 -2.07 1.79 -21.75
C GLY A 42 -2.59 1.89 -23.18
N ALA A 43 -2.81 0.76 -23.83
CA ALA A 43 -3.35 0.72 -25.20
C ALA A 43 -4.78 1.29 -25.27
N THR A 44 -5.63 1.08 -24.25
CA THR A 44 -7.00 1.64 -24.26
C THR A 44 -7.01 3.18 -24.25
N ALA A 45 -5.95 3.83 -23.78
CA ALA A 45 -5.80 5.30 -23.80
C ALA A 45 -5.30 5.85 -25.14
N LEU A 46 -4.82 5.00 -26.06
CA LEU A 46 -4.26 5.43 -27.34
C LEU A 46 -5.37 5.65 -28.38
N PRO A 47 -5.48 6.85 -28.97
CA PRO A 47 -6.49 7.13 -30.01
C PRO A 47 -6.35 6.26 -31.27
N THR A 48 -5.13 5.77 -31.54
CA THR A 48 -4.82 4.93 -32.71
C THR A 48 -5.08 3.45 -32.48
N PHE A 49 -5.33 3.04 -31.25
CA PHE A 49 -5.65 1.65 -30.96
C PHE A 49 -7.11 1.35 -31.33
N ARG A 50 -7.34 0.25 -32.05
CA ARG A 50 -8.68 -0.13 -32.58
C ARG A 50 -9.78 -0.09 -31.52
N TYR A 51 -9.47 -0.45 -30.28
CA TYR A 51 -10.40 -0.48 -29.14
C TYR A 51 -10.09 0.64 -28.15
N GLY A 52 -9.36 1.66 -28.58
CA GLY A 52 -9.02 2.81 -27.77
C GLY A 52 -10.24 3.65 -27.44
N SER A 53 -10.37 4.06 -26.18
CA SER A 53 -11.41 4.96 -25.70
C SER A 53 -10.85 5.77 -24.53
N VAL A 54 -10.71 7.06 -24.74
CA VAL A 54 -10.29 7.99 -23.70
C VAL A 54 -11.25 7.96 -22.52
N LEU A 55 -12.57 7.88 -22.79
CA LEU A 55 -13.59 7.78 -21.74
C LEU A 55 -13.44 6.51 -20.88
N LEU A 56 -13.08 5.38 -21.50
CA LEU A 56 -12.83 4.14 -20.77
C LEU A 56 -11.61 4.29 -19.86
N SER A 57 -10.52 4.84 -20.37
CA SER A 57 -9.29 5.04 -19.60
C SER A 57 -9.47 6.04 -18.45
N GLU A 58 -10.21 7.12 -18.70
CA GLU A 58 -10.59 8.09 -17.67
C GLU A 58 -11.49 7.44 -16.60
N GLY A 59 -12.49 6.67 -17.01
CA GLY A 59 -13.37 5.93 -16.10
C GLY A 59 -12.58 4.98 -15.19
N ILE A 60 -11.64 4.22 -15.72
CA ILE A 60 -10.77 3.33 -14.93
C ILE A 60 -9.98 4.14 -13.88
N THR A 61 -9.39 5.26 -14.30
CA THR A 61 -8.59 6.10 -13.41
C THR A 61 -9.42 6.73 -12.30
N LEU A 62 -10.58 7.30 -12.63
CA LEU A 62 -11.49 7.93 -11.66
C LEU A 62 -12.07 6.90 -10.69
N THR A 63 -12.40 5.69 -11.19
CA THR A 63 -12.83 4.59 -10.33
C THR A 63 -11.74 4.19 -9.35
N GLY A 64 -10.49 4.05 -9.81
CA GLY A 64 -9.36 3.76 -8.94
C GLY A 64 -9.13 4.83 -7.88
N GLN A 65 -9.22 6.11 -8.26
CA GLN A 65 -9.15 7.23 -7.31
C GLN A 65 -10.26 7.17 -6.26
N ARG A 66 -11.47 6.86 -6.67
CA ARG A 66 -12.61 6.71 -5.77
C ARG A 66 -12.38 5.57 -4.77
N ILE A 67 -11.97 4.41 -5.25
CA ILE A 67 -11.74 3.23 -4.41
C ILE A 67 -10.69 3.53 -3.34
N ILE A 68 -9.53 4.13 -3.71
CA ILE A 68 -8.47 4.39 -2.73
C ILE A 68 -8.89 5.41 -1.67
N GLN A 69 -9.61 6.47 -2.06
CA GLN A 69 -10.12 7.48 -1.14
C GLN A 69 -11.19 6.91 -0.19
N ASP A 70 -12.09 6.08 -0.70
CA ASP A 70 -13.09 5.38 0.11
C ASP A 70 -12.41 4.40 1.09
N SER A 71 -11.34 3.72 0.64
CA SER A 71 -10.52 2.84 1.47
C SER A 71 -9.87 3.57 2.63
N GLY A 72 -9.24 4.71 2.38
CA GLY A 72 -8.63 5.51 3.42
C GLY A 72 -9.65 6.07 4.41
N THR A 73 -10.79 6.51 3.92
CA THR A 73 -11.92 6.96 4.77
C THR A 73 -12.43 5.82 5.66
N PHE A 74 -12.58 4.61 5.10
CA PHE A 74 -12.96 3.42 5.86
C PHE A 74 -11.94 3.07 6.95
N ILE A 75 -10.64 3.11 6.63
CA ILE A 75 -9.56 2.88 7.59
C ILE A 75 -9.63 3.90 8.74
N ASN A 76 -9.83 5.19 8.43
CA ASN A 76 -9.98 6.22 9.45
C ASN A 76 -11.20 5.98 10.35
N LYS A 77 -12.35 5.58 9.80
CA LYS A 77 -13.56 5.25 10.56
C LYS A 77 -13.32 4.06 11.50
N THR A 78 -12.75 2.99 10.98
CA THR A 78 -12.40 1.80 11.78
C THR A 78 -11.40 2.12 12.89
N ALA A 79 -10.45 3.02 12.63
CA ALA A 79 -9.50 3.49 13.63
C ALA A 79 -10.19 4.28 14.75
N GLU A 80 -11.14 5.14 14.44
CA GLU A 80 -11.90 5.92 15.44
C GLU A 80 -12.76 5.02 16.31
N GLU A 81 -13.35 3.95 15.78
CA GLU A 81 -14.07 2.95 16.58
C GLU A 81 -13.19 2.35 17.66
N THR A 82 -11.90 2.17 17.39
CA THR A 82 -10.92 1.66 18.35
C THR A 82 -10.45 2.74 19.32
N LEU A 83 -10.12 3.93 18.82
CA LEU A 83 -9.52 5.01 19.58
C LEU A 83 -10.53 5.78 20.43
N GLN A 84 -11.76 5.90 19.96
CA GLN A 84 -12.86 6.61 20.64
C GLN A 84 -12.48 8.03 21.10
N THR A 85 -11.84 8.77 20.19
CA THR A 85 -11.36 10.12 20.48
C THR A 85 -12.48 11.15 20.50
N GLY A 86 -13.63 10.84 19.88
CA GLY A 86 -14.74 11.75 19.66
C GLY A 86 -14.46 12.82 18.60
N LYS A 87 -13.35 12.71 17.88
CA LYS A 87 -13.01 13.58 16.75
C LYS A 87 -13.82 13.21 15.50
N GLU A 88 -14.13 14.21 14.69
CA GLU A 88 -14.69 13.97 13.37
C GLU A 88 -13.70 13.16 12.52
N VAL A 89 -14.20 12.11 11.86
CA VAL A 89 -13.36 11.28 11.01
C VAL A 89 -12.95 12.06 9.77
N TYR A 90 -11.65 12.07 9.49
CA TYR A 90 -11.10 12.67 8.29
C TYR A 90 -11.56 11.91 7.05
N GLU A 91 -12.41 12.55 6.25
CA GLU A 91 -12.83 12.03 4.95
C GLU A 91 -11.93 12.57 3.84
N ILE A 92 -11.16 11.70 3.23
CA ILE A 92 -10.10 12.05 2.28
C ILE A 92 -10.64 12.80 1.05
N ARG A 93 -11.88 12.55 0.65
CA ARG A 93 -12.50 13.20 -0.52
C ARG A 93 -12.92 14.65 -0.29
N THR A 94 -13.21 15.02 0.94
CA THR A 94 -13.92 16.28 1.25
C THR A 94 -13.02 17.38 1.76
N THR A 95 -11.77 17.09 2.09
CA THR A 95 -10.96 18.02 2.87
C THR A 95 -9.58 18.34 2.34
N PRO A 96 -9.45 19.32 1.46
CA PRO A 96 -8.12 19.85 1.18
C PRO A 96 -7.53 20.70 2.33
N ARG A 97 -8.29 21.06 3.37
CA ARG A 97 -7.87 22.12 4.31
C ARG A 97 -8.40 22.02 5.74
N GLN A 98 -9.00 20.91 6.16
CA GLN A 98 -9.33 20.74 7.57
C GLN A 98 -8.03 20.64 8.39
N ARG A 99 -8.04 21.23 9.59
CA ARG A 99 -6.90 21.11 10.50
C ARG A 99 -6.81 19.67 10.97
N TYR A 100 -5.68 19.01 10.75
CA TYR A 100 -5.42 17.65 11.22
C TYR A 100 -5.64 17.50 12.73
N GLU A 101 -5.53 18.59 13.48
CA GLU A 101 -5.72 18.63 14.94
C GLU A 101 -7.17 18.38 15.35
N ASP A 102 -8.12 18.74 14.49
CA ASP A 102 -9.57 18.67 14.77
C ASP A 102 -10.19 17.36 14.23
N CYS A 103 -9.46 16.61 13.40
CA CYS A 103 -9.95 15.41 12.74
C CYS A 103 -9.16 14.17 13.13
N MET A 104 -9.84 13.03 13.12
CA MET A 104 -9.20 11.72 13.24
C MET A 104 -8.69 11.28 11.85
N GLY A 105 -7.38 11.10 11.73
CA GLY A 105 -6.76 10.56 10.53
C GLY A 105 -5.53 9.75 10.88
N VAL A 106 -5.58 8.43 10.64
CA VAL A 106 -4.42 7.54 10.73
C VAL A 106 -3.80 7.27 9.37
N VAL A 107 -4.53 7.53 8.29
CA VAL A 107 -4.01 7.46 6.92
C VAL A 107 -3.16 8.68 6.65
N MET A 108 -1.85 8.46 6.51
CA MET A 108 -0.85 9.52 6.35
C MET A 108 -0.56 9.85 4.89
N TYR A 109 -0.66 8.87 4.02
CA TYR A 109 -0.34 9.02 2.60
C TYR A 109 -1.04 7.95 1.76
N GLU A 110 -1.50 8.36 0.59
CA GLU A 110 -2.07 7.46 -0.42
C GLU A 110 -1.38 7.69 -1.76
N ASP A 111 -1.11 6.60 -2.48
CA ASP A 111 -0.59 6.68 -3.84
C ASP A 111 -1.18 5.57 -4.70
N THR A 112 -1.94 5.96 -5.70
CA THR A 112 -2.53 5.13 -6.75
C THR A 112 -3.41 3.99 -6.21
N ASP A 113 -2.83 3.00 -5.55
CA ASP A 113 -3.44 1.76 -5.06
C ASP A 113 -2.97 1.35 -3.66
N SER A 114 -2.31 2.25 -2.94
CA SER A 114 -1.77 1.98 -1.60
C SER A 114 -2.14 3.04 -0.58
N CYS A 115 -2.40 2.60 0.67
CA CYS A 115 -2.59 3.45 1.83
C CYS A 115 -1.47 3.23 2.83
N TYR A 116 -0.87 4.32 3.31
CA TYR A 116 0.09 4.32 4.41
C TYR A 116 -0.60 4.76 5.69
N VAL A 117 -0.58 3.89 6.68
CA VAL A 117 -1.32 4.07 7.92
C VAL A 117 -0.35 4.24 9.09
N ASN A 118 -0.51 5.31 9.87
CA ASN A 118 0.16 5.44 11.16
C ASN A 118 -0.59 4.60 12.21
N ALA A 119 -0.04 3.45 12.50
CA ALA A 119 -0.63 2.50 13.42
C ALA A 119 -0.27 2.76 14.89
N GLU A 120 0.70 3.62 15.17
CA GLU A 120 1.20 3.85 16.53
C GLU A 120 0.10 4.24 17.53
N PRO A 121 -0.82 5.17 17.24
CA PRO A 121 -1.90 5.50 18.18
C PRO A 121 -2.79 4.30 18.52
N LEU A 122 -3.06 3.45 17.54
CA LEU A 122 -3.86 2.24 17.71
C LEU A 122 -3.14 1.22 18.59
N LEU A 123 -1.87 0.96 18.28
CA LEU A 123 -1.04 0.02 19.04
C LEU A 123 -0.86 0.47 20.49
N ARG A 124 -0.62 1.75 20.74
CA ARG A 124 -0.55 2.31 22.11
C ARG A 124 -1.86 2.16 22.89
N LYS A 125 -2.99 2.31 22.21
CA LYS A 125 -4.31 2.11 22.83
C LYS A 125 -4.58 0.63 23.15
N MET A 126 -4.19 -0.27 22.26
CA MET A 126 -4.41 -1.71 22.41
C MET A 126 -3.41 -2.35 23.38
N TYR A 127 -2.19 -1.84 23.45
CA TYR A 127 -1.09 -2.38 24.24
C TYR A 127 -0.49 -1.27 25.13
N PRO A 128 -0.91 -1.15 26.41
CA PRO A 128 -0.41 -0.10 27.30
C PRO A 128 1.11 -0.14 27.55
N ASN A 129 1.74 -1.31 27.38
CA ASN A 129 3.18 -1.52 27.50
C ASN A 129 3.94 -1.40 26.17
N PHE A 130 3.33 -0.77 25.15
CA PHE A 130 3.89 -0.70 23.78
C PHE A 130 5.32 -0.11 23.75
N ASP A 131 5.60 0.90 24.57
CA ASP A 131 6.92 1.54 24.58
C ASP A 131 8.03 0.61 25.08
N ASP A 132 7.70 -0.30 26.00
CA ASP A 132 8.63 -1.24 26.62
C ASP A 132 8.82 -2.55 25.80
N MET A 133 8.05 -2.72 24.72
CA MET A 133 8.15 -3.90 23.87
C MET A 133 9.41 -3.88 23.02
N GLU A 134 9.96 -5.07 22.76
CA GLU A 134 11.03 -5.27 21.78
C GLU A 134 10.56 -4.94 20.35
N GLU A 135 11.45 -4.46 19.50
CA GLU A 135 11.14 -4.06 18.12
C GLU A 135 10.54 -5.20 17.28
N THR A 136 10.96 -6.43 17.53
CA THR A 136 10.41 -7.63 16.89
C THR A 136 8.96 -7.87 17.31
N GLU A 137 8.66 -7.71 18.60
CA GLU A 137 7.30 -7.84 19.12
C GLU A 137 6.39 -6.72 18.58
N LYS A 138 6.87 -5.47 18.54
CA LYS A 138 6.15 -4.35 17.91
C LYS A 138 5.80 -4.66 16.46
N ALA A 139 6.75 -5.20 15.69
CA ALA A 139 6.53 -5.59 14.30
C ALA A 139 5.49 -6.71 14.15
N ASP A 140 5.48 -7.69 15.05
CA ASP A 140 4.49 -8.77 15.06
C ASP A 140 3.07 -8.26 15.40
N LYS A 141 2.95 -7.35 16.37
CA LYS A 141 1.67 -6.70 16.71
C LYS A 141 1.16 -5.85 15.58
N LEU A 142 2.04 -5.09 14.92
CA LEU A 142 1.71 -4.30 13.75
C LEU A 142 1.21 -5.18 12.60
N GLU A 143 1.89 -6.30 12.32
CA GLU A 143 1.45 -7.23 11.29
C GLU A 143 0.08 -7.85 11.61
N ALA A 144 -0.13 -8.31 12.84
CA ALA A 144 -1.42 -8.87 13.26
C ALA A 144 -2.57 -7.86 13.10
N MET A 145 -2.35 -6.60 13.49
CA MET A 145 -3.32 -5.53 13.29
C MET A 145 -3.55 -5.24 11.80
N SER A 146 -2.51 -5.20 10.99
CA SER A 146 -2.63 -4.96 9.55
C SER A 146 -3.45 -6.05 8.86
N LEU A 147 -3.30 -7.31 9.26
CA LEU A 147 -4.09 -8.44 8.75
C LEU A 147 -5.57 -8.35 9.16
N ASP A 148 -5.87 -7.85 10.37
CA ASP A 148 -7.25 -7.59 10.80
C ASP A 148 -7.90 -6.48 9.94
N TYR A 149 -7.17 -5.39 9.68
CA TYR A 149 -7.63 -4.32 8.80
C TYR A 149 -7.78 -4.81 7.35
N GLU A 150 -6.85 -5.63 6.84
CA GLU A 150 -6.95 -6.26 5.52
C GLU A 150 -8.26 -7.06 5.39
N LYS A 151 -8.62 -7.84 6.40
CA LYS A 151 -9.88 -8.59 6.41
C LYS A 151 -11.09 -7.65 6.37
N LYS A 152 -11.15 -6.67 7.26
CA LYS A 152 -12.26 -5.71 7.35
C LYS A 152 -12.45 -4.91 6.06
N ILE A 153 -11.38 -4.43 5.44
CA ILE A 153 -11.47 -3.65 4.20
C ILE A 153 -11.90 -4.52 3.02
N ASN A 154 -11.48 -5.78 2.96
CA ASN A 154 -11.91 -6.69 1.91
C ASN A 154 -13.40 -7.08 2.07
N GLU A 155 -13.92 -7.17 3.29
CA GLU A 155 -15.35 -7.28 3.54
C GLU A 155 -16.10 -6.01 3.07
N TYR A 156 -15.61 -4.82 3.42
CA TYR A 156 -16.15 -3.54 2.97
C TYR A 156 -16.16 -3.40 1.45
N TYR A 157 -15.21 -3.96 0.73
CA TYR A 157 -15.18 -3.91 -0.74
C TYR A 157 -16.35 -4.62 -1.40
N ASN A 158 -16.99 -5.59 -0.77
CA ASN A 158 -18.21 -6.20 -1.28
C ASN A 158 -19.34 -5.19 -1.32
N ASP A 159 -19.50 -4.41 -0.24
CA ASP A 159 -20.52 -3.37 -0.13
C ASP A 159 -20.21 -2.20 -1.06
N LEU A 160 -18.95 -1.73 -1.08
CA LEU A 160 -18.51 -0.66 -1.97
C LEU A 160 -18.73 -1.01 -3.45
N ALA A 161 -18.42 -2.25 -3.86
CA ALA A 161 -18.60 -2.69 -5.24
C ALA A 161 -20.06 -2.70 -5.64
N LEU A 162 -20.96 -3.12 -4.75
CA LEU A 162 -22.37 -3.14 -4.99
C LEU A 162 -22.97 -1.72 -5.00
N ASP A 163 -22.71 -0.93 -3.96
CA ASP A 163 -23.36 0.36 -3.74
C ASP A 163 -22.86 1.45 -4.68
N ALA A 164 -21.54 1.50 -4.91
CA ALA A 164 -20.94 2.56 -5.73
C ALA A 164 -20.87 2.22 -7.22
N PHE A 165 -20.75 0.93 -7.56
CA PHE A 165 -20.48 0.49 -8.94
C PHE A 165 -21.49 -0.51 -9.49
N ASN A 166 -22.49 -0.91 -8.69
CA ASN A 166 -23.51 -1.92 -9.05
C ASN A 166 -22.88 -3.24 -9.53
N VAL A 167 -21.79 -3.65 -8.90
CA VAL A 167 -21.06 -4.89 -9.19
C VAL A 167 -21.26 -5.87 -8.04
N PRO A 168 -21.85 -7.05 -8.27
CA PRO A 168 -22.01 -8.08 -7.23
C PRO A 168 -20.69 -8.57 -6.67
N ALA A 169 -20.70 -9.03 -5.41
CA ALA A 169 -19.50 -9.47 -4.69
C ALA A 169 -18.70 -10.58 -5.41
N ASP A 170 -19.38 -11.47 -6.15
CA ASP A 170 -18.74 -12.55 -6.92
C ASP A 170 -18.13 -12.08 -8.26
N LYS A 171 -18.36 -10.83 -8.65
CA LYS A 171 -17.90 -10.27 -9.94
C LYS A 171 -16.75 -9.29 -9.82
N HIS A 172 -16.59 -8.59 -8.68
CA HIS A 172 -15.46 -7.69 -8.51
C HIS A 172 -14.14 -8.44 -8.25
N ARG A 173 -13.03 -7.72 -8.39
CA ARG A 173 -11.66 -8.20 -8.14
C ARG A 173 -10.90 -7.25 -7.22
N LEU A 174 -11.64 -6.43 -6.45
CA LEU A 174 -11.03 -5.53 -5.48
C LEU A 174 -10.49 -6.35 -4.33
N GLU A 175 -9.22 -6.14 -4.02
CA GLU A 175 -8.53 -6.82 -2.94
C GLU A 175 -7.43 -5.89 -2.41
N MET A 176 -7.46 -5.57 -1.12
CA MET A 176 -6.37 -4.91 -0.41
C MET A 176 -5.55 -5.96 0.30
N LYS A 177 -4.22 -5.82 0.25
CA LYS A 177 -3.28 -6.71 0.95
C LYS A 177 -2.27 -5.92 1.74
N THR A 178 -1.91 -6.43 2.89
CA THR A 178 -0.77 -5.95 3.66
C THR A 178 0.51 -6.27 2.89
N GLU A 179 1.14 -5.24 2.34
CA GLU A 179 2.38 -5.41 1.57
C GLU A 179 3.60 -5.40 2.47
N CYS A 180 3.68 -4.40 3.36
CA CYS A 180 4.81 -4.29 4.27
C CYS A 180 4.42 -3.67 5.62
N THR A 181 5.19 -4.00 6.65
CA THR A 181 5.19 -3.31 7.93
C THR A 181 6.43 -2.42 8.01
N ILE A 182 6.23 -1.17 8.43
CA ILE A 182 7.22 -0.10 8.39
C ILE A 182 7.44 0.38 9.81
N ARG A 183 8.71 0.40 10.27
CA ARG A 183 9.09 0.93 11.58
C ARG A 183 9.02 2.45 11.61
N SER A 184 9.57 3.08 10.58
CA SER A 184 9.64 4.53 10.41
C SER A 184 9.61 4.91 8.94
N ALA A 185 9.05 6.09 8.64
CA ALA A 185 8.98 6.61 7.29
C ALA A 185 9.16 8.12 7.27
N PHE A 186 9.83 8.61 6.24
CA PHE A 186 10.02 10.02 5.96
C PHE A 186 9.40 10.37 4.62
N PHE A 187 8.39 11.25 4.61
CA PHE A 187 7.73 11.74 3.41
C PHE A 187 8.15 13.17 3.15
N SER A 188 8.86 13.43 2.05
CA SER A 188 9.27 14.79 1.65
C SER A 188 8.32 15.43 0.63
N GLY A 189 7.43 14.65 0.06
CA GLY A 189 6.45 15.12 -0.93
C GLY A 189 5.79 13.98 -1.68
N LYS A 190 4.92 14.32 -2.63
CA LYS A 190 4.22 13.33 -3.45
C LYS A 190 5.21 12.41 -4.19
N ARG A 191 5.12 11.10 -3.98
CA ARG A 191 6.01 10.06 -4.54
C ARG A 191 7.49 10.21 -4.17
N ARG A 192 7.78 10.92 -3.06
CA ARG A 192 9.14 11.18 -2.59
C ARG A 192 9.21 10.82 -1.11
N TYR A 193 9.67 9.61 -0.80
CA TYR A 193 9.74 9.11 0.56
C TYR A 193 10.85 8.07 0.76
N ALA A 194 11.21 7.85 1.99
CA ALA A 194 12.06 6.76 2.43
C ALA A 194 11.41 6.07 3.63
N GLN A 195 11.56 4.74 3.71
CA GLN A 195 10.90 3.93 4.72
C GLN A 195 11.82 2.79 5.18
N TYR A 196 11.80 2.51 6.48
CA TYR A 196 12.46 1.33 7.05
C TYR A 196 11.44 0.20 7.15
N ILE A 197 11.57 -0.79 6.28
CA ILE A 197 10.68 -1.93 6.21
C ILE A 197 11.20 -3.02 7.13
N THR A 198 10.38 -3.48 8.07
CA THR A 198 10.70 -4.59 8.98
C THR A 198 10.28 -5.93 8.40
N LYS A 199 9.10 -5.98 7.75
CA LYS A 199 8.62 -7.18 7.07
C LYS A 199 7.98 -6.82 5.73
N LYS A 200 8.14 -7.70 4.75
CA LYS A 200 7.53 -7.59 3.42
C LYS A 200 6.78 -8.87 3.09
N GLU A 201 5.49 -8.76 2.83
CA GLU A 201 4.59 -9.91 2.63
C GLU A 201 4.74 -11.00 3.73
N GLY A 202 4.89 -10.57 5.00
CA GLY A 202 5.08 -11.47 6.15
C GLY A 202 6.50 -12.03 6.32
N VAL A 203 7.47 -11.64 5.47
CA VAL A 203 8.86 -12.07 5.58
C VAL A 203 9.72 -10.95 6.16
N PRO A 204 10.45 -11.17 7.25
CA PRO A 204 11.40 -10.18 7.80
C PRO A 204 12.46 -9.81 6.76
N CYS A 205 12.72 -8.52 6.55
CA CYS A 205 13.71 -8.04 5.58
C CYS A 205 14.64 -6.96 6.13
N ASN A 206 14.16 -6.09 7.03
CA ASN A 206 14.94 -5.00 7.66
C ASN A 206 15.74 -4.19 6.63
N GLU A 207 15.05 -3.58 5.69
CA GLU A 207 15.65 -2.83 4.59
C GLU A 207 15.11 -1.40 4.51
N ILE A 208 15.95 -0.46 4.04
CA ILE A 208 15.52 0.88 3.70
C ILE A 208 15.13 0.91 2.22
N ASP A 209 13.84 1.17 1.95
CA ASP A 209 13.34 1.43 0.61
C ASP A 209 13.17 2.94 0.39
N VAL A 210 13.65 3.41 -0.76
CA VAL A 210 13.65 4.84 -1.11
C VAL A 210 13.00 5.04 -2.45
N LYS A 211 11.96 5.89 -2.48
CA LYS A 211 11.22 6.24 -3.70
C LYS A 211 11.36 7.73 -4.02
N GLY A 212 11.64 8.01 -5.28
CA GLY A 212 11.58 9.34 -5.86
C GLY A 212 12.54 10.41 -5.31
N LEU A 213 13.41 10.08 -4.36
CA LEU A 213 14.42 11.01 -3.85
C LEU A 213 15.56 11.18 -4.86
N ASP A 214 16.03 12.40 -5.02
CA ASP A 214 16.95 12.78 -6.11
C ASP A 214 18.28 12.05 -6.08
N PHE A 215 18.79 11.71 -4.90
CA PHE A 215 20.07 10.98 -4.77
C PHE A 215 20.02 9.53 -5.28
N LYS A 216 18.82 8.96 -5.51
CA LYS A 216 18.67 7.63 -6.15
C LYS A 216 18.71 7.68 -7.68
N LYS A 217 18.68 8.86 -8.29
CA LYS A 217 18.78 9.00 -9.74
C LYS A 217 20.16 8.62 -10.24
N SER A 218 20.23 8.04 -11.45
CA SER A 218 21.48 7.57 -12.05
C SER A 218 22.53 8.65 -12.26
N ASN A 219 22.09 9.91 -12.51
CA ASN A 219 22.94 11.07 -12.73
C ASN A 219 23.42 11.76 -11.43
N PHE A 220 23.05 11.25 -10.25
CA PHE A 220 23.48 11.83 -8.98
C PHE A 220 24.90 11.35 -8.62
N PRO A 221 25.82 12.24 -8.17
CA PRO A 221 27.20 11.87 -7.88
C PRO A 221 27.31 10.78 -6.79
N PRO A 222 28.12 9.72 -6.99
CA PRO A 222 28.18 8.58 -6.07
C PRO A 222 28.54 8.94 -4.63
N LEU A 223 29.51 9.88 -4.45
CA LEU A 223 29.94 10.31 -3.13
C LEU A 223 28.81 10.88 -2.29
N PHE A 224 27.98 11.74 -2.87
CA PHE A 224 26.82 12.30 -2.19
C PHE A 224 25.71 11.25 -1.96
N ARG A 225 25.59 10.25 -2.83
CA ARG A 225 24.63 9.16 -2.65
C ARG A 225 24.93 8.40 -1.35
N THR A 226 26.15 7.99 -1.13
CA THR A 226 26.58 7.30 0.11
C THR A 226 26.30 8.18 1.34
N PHE A 227 26.63 9.46 1.28
CA PHE A 227 26.36 10.40 2.36
C PHE A 227 24.85 10.50 2.71
N PHE A 228 23.99 10.61 1.71
CA PHE A 228 22.55 10.65 1.94
C PHE A 228 21.99 9.32 2.44
N GLU A 229 22.51 8.19 2.02
CA GLU A 229 22.15 6.87 2.55
C GLU A 229 22.52 6.74 4.03
N GLU A 230 23.69 7.23 4.43
CA GLU A 230 24.10 7.28 5.84
C GLU A 230 23.20 8.19 6.69
N ILE A 231 22.79 9.35 6.16
CA ILE A 231 21.83 10.24 6.83
C ILE A 231 20.49 9.54 7.02
N LEU A 232 19.96 8.91 5.97
CA LEU A 232 18.68 8.20 6.07
C LEU A 232 18.72 7.07 7.09
N ASN A 233 19.81 6.32 7.17
CA ASN A 233 20.02 5.29 8.18
C ASN A 233 20.01 5.83 9.62
N LYS A 234 20.28 7.13 9.81
CA LYS A 234 20.23 7.77 11.14
C LYS A 234 18.87 8.38 11.46
N ILE A 235 18.09 8.73 10.43
CA ILE A 235 16.77 9.33 10.58
C ILE A 235 15.69 8.25 10.76
N LEU A 236 15.81 7.15 10.03
CA LEU A 236 14.89 6.01 10.04
C LEU A 236 15.30 4.94 11.04
#